data_bfc3418389f54584425809a01ea8bb6f
#
_entry.id   bfc3418389f54584425809a01ea8bb6f
#
_cell.length_a   1.000
_cell.length_b   1.000
_cell.length_c   1.000
_cell.angle_alpha   90.00
_cell.angle_beta   90.00
_cell.angle_gamma   90.00
#
_symmetry.space_group_name_H-M   'P 1'
#
loop_
_entity.id
_entity.type
_entity.pdbx_description
1 polymer ?
#
loop_
_entity_poly.entity_id
_entity_poly.type
_entity_poly.pdbx_seq_one_letter_code
_entity_poly.pdbx_strand_id
1 'polypeptide(L)'
;MNDLDVALRAADAADAVSLAGFTERSFVVEHKADASEVTAIDRATEEAITAVLRTAFPDDAIVGEEFGRIGPATARREWYVDPIDGTSNFVRGVPVWGSLIGLVVDGMPVTGVVSAPALGRRWWATHGAPAHLNGRVIRASDTASLDRAFASISVTQSWRDAGRGPALESLTRHVARVRNYGDFWQHMLVAEGALDVSIDAIGLKPYDIAALVPIVAAAGAAWSDRFGAPQWRGDTIVCANPHLHAAVIAQLTA
;
A
#
# COMPACT_ATOMS: atom_id res chain seq x y z
N MET A 1 -16.23 1.66 -20.14
CA MET A 1 -15.18 2.23 -19.26
C MET A 1 -14.55 1.04 -18.58
N ASN A 2 -13.23 0.93 -18.56
CA ASN A 2 -12.58 -0.20 -17.91
C ASN A 2 -12.31 0.10 -16.41
N ASP A 3 -11.96 -0.92 -15.64
CA ASP A 3 -11.76 -0.80 -14.18
C ASP A 3 -10.66 0.19 -13.83
N LEU A 4 -9.52 0.15 -14.55
CA LEU A 4 -8.40 1.04 -14.32
C LEU A 4 -8.76 2.51 -14.59
N ASP A 5 -9.51 2.81 -15.67
CA ASP A 5 -9.94 4.18 -15.95
C ASP A 5 -10.79 4.76 -14.81
N VAL A 6 -11.64 3.92 -14.21
CA VAL A 6 -12.48 4.34 -13.08
C VAL A 6 -11.62 4.53 -11.83
N ALA A 7 -10.70 3.61 -11.54
CA ALA A 7 -9.78 3.74 -10.40
C ALA A 7 -8.90 4.99 -10.51
N LEU A 8 -8.40 5.31 -11.70
CA LEU A 8 -7.63 6.54 -11.93
C LEU A 8 -8.46 7.81 -11.71
N ARG A 9 -9.73 7.82 -12.15
CA ARG A 9 -10.64 8.95 -11.86
C ARG A 9 -11.01 9.05 -10.38
N ALA A 10 -11.14 7.92 -9.69
CA ALA A 10 -11.32 7.92 -8.25
C ALA A 10 -10.09 8.49 -7.52
N ALA A 11 -8.89 8.18 -8.01
CA ALA A 11 -7.65 8.78 -7.52
C ALA A 11 -7.58 10.29 -7.83
N ASP A 12 -8.07 10.76 -8.99
CA ASP A 12 -8.15 12.21 -9.28
C ASP A 12 -9.08 12.92 -8.29
N ALA A 13 -10.22 12.31 -7.95
CA ALA A 13 -11.15 12.85 -6.96
C ALA A 13 -10.53 12.87 -5.55
N ALA A 14 -9.82 11.81 -5.18
CA ALA A 14 -9.08 11.72 -3.92
C ALA A 14 -8.01 12.81 -3.81
N ASP A 15 -7.19 12.97 -4.84
CA ASP A 15 -6.10 13.96 -4.88
C ASP A 15 -6.64 15.41 -4.73
N ALA A 16 -7.78 15.71 -5.35
CA ALA A 16 -8.39 17.03 -5.25
C ALA A 16 -8.76 17.39 -3.80
N VAL A 17 -9.29 16.44 -3.03
CA VAL A 17 -9.68 16.64 -1.63
C VAL A 17 -8.47 16.61 -0.71
N SER A 18 -7.68 15.54 -0.79
CA SER A 18 -6.57 15.30 0.13
C SER A 18 -5.44 16.33 -0.01
N LEU A 19 -5.08 16.73 -1.24
CA LEU A 19 -4.02 17.72 -1.44
C LEU A 19 -4.45 19.13 -0.99
N ALA A 20 -5.73 19.48 -1.17
CA ALA A 20 -6.27 20.73 -0.64
C ALA A 20 -6.20 20.75 0.89
N GLY A 21 -6.69 19.68 1.55
CA GLY A 21 -6.62 19.53 3.00
C GLY A 21 -5.19 19.56 3.54
N PHE A 22 -4.26 18.87 2.88
CA PHE A 22 -2.83 18.88 3.24
C PHE A 22 -2.20 20.26 3.14
N THR A 23 -2.59 21.03 2.12
CA THR A 23 -2.04 22.38 1.87
C THR A 23 -2.61 23.40 2.86
N GLU A 24 -3.92 23.36 3.09
CA GLU A 24 -4.62 24.30 3.97
C GLU A 24 -4.35 24.02 5.46
N ARG A 25 -4.16 22.74 5.83
CA ARG A 25 -3.92 22.28 7.20
C ARG A 25 -4.95 22.77 8.22
N SER A 26 -6.18 22.91 7.78
CA SER A 26 -7.29 23.44 8.57
C SER A 26 -8.25 22.30 8.97
N PHE A 27 -7.70 21.29 9.70
CA PHE A 27 -8.46 20.14 10.17
C PHE A 27 -8.20 19.85 11.65
N VAL A 28 -9.17 19.22 12.30
CA VAL A 28 -9.03 18.68 13.65
C VAL A 28 -8.55 17.23 13.53
N VAL A 29 -7.58 16.86 14.35
CA VAL A 29 -7.11 15.47 14.47
C VAL A 29 -7.95 14.78 15.52
N GLU A 30 -8.59 13.69 15.14
CA GLU A 30 -9.29 12.77 16.03
C GLU A 30 -8.46 11.49 16.20
N HIS A 31 -8.75 10.70 17.22
CA HIS A 31 -8.09 9.41 17.42
C HIS A 31 -9.15 8.30 17.41
N LYS A 32 -8.89 7.25 16.64
CA LYS A 32 -9.71 6.03 16.62
C LYS A 32 -9.51 5.22 17.90
N ALA A 33 -10.29 4.17 18.10
CA ALA A 33 -10.20 3.32 19.28
C ALA A 33 -8.84 2.62 19.46
N ASP A 34 -8.12 2.41 18.38
CA ASP A 34 -6.76 1.83 18.35
C ASP A 34 -5.66 2.90 18.49
N ALA A 35 -6.02 4.14 18.78
CA ALA A 35 -5.18 5.32 18.92
C ALA A 35 -4.55 5.82 17.60
N SER A 36 -4.93 5.29 16.44
CA SER A 36 -4.55 5.85 15.14
C SER A 36 -5.21 7.22 14.93
N GLU A 37 -4.52 8.10 14.18
CA GLU A 37 -5.00 9.44 13.85
C GLU A 37 -5.98 9.36 12.66
N VAL A 38 -6.99 10.23 12.67
CA VAL A 38 -7.93 10.44 11.58
C VAL A 38 -8.36 11.90 11.53
N THR A 39 -8.64 12.41 10.34
CA THR A 39 -9.16 13.76 10.15
C THR A 39 -10.46 13.75 9.34
N ALA A 40 -11.14 14.88 9.28
CA ALA A 40 -12.28 15.06 8.38
C ALA A 40 -11.87 14.92 6.89
N ILE A 41 -10.57 15.10 6.58
CA ILE A 41 -10.06 14.97 5.21
C ILE A 41 -10.01 13.50 4.79
N ASP A 42 -9.65 12.58 5.68
CA ASP A 42 -9.68 11.13 5.41
C ASP A 42 -11.08 10.71 4.98
N ARG A 43 -12.10 11.08 5.75
CA ARG A 43 -13.51 10.78 5.46
C ARG A 43 -13.98 11.42 4.15
N ALA A 44 -13.69 12.69 3.94
CA ALA A 44 -14.07 13.39 2.71
C ALA A 44 -13.39 12.79 1.47
N THR A 45 -12.15 12.32 1.61
CA THR A 45 -11.41 11.65 0.55
C THR A 45 -12.03 10.29 0.22
N GLU A 46 -12.39 9.48 1.24
CA GLU A 46 -13.08 8.20 1.02
C GLU A 46 -14.47 8.40 0.39
N GLU A 47 -15.22 9.42 0.79
CA GLU A 47 -16.50 9.78 0.17
C GLU A 47 -16.32 10.12 -1.32
N ALA A 48 -15.30 10.90 -1.67
CA ALA A 48 -15.01 11.28 -3.06
C ALA A 48 -14.67 10.05 -3.92
N ILE A 49 -13.83 9.15 -3.42
CA ILE A 49 -13.51 7.87 -4.07
C ILE A 49 -14.78 7.02 -4.26
N THR A 50 -15.52 6.84 -3.18
CA THR A 50 -16.74 6.03 -3.14
C THR A 50 -17.79 6.53 -4.12
N ALA A 51 -17.97 7.84 -4.25
CA ALA A 51 -18.92 8.44 -5.18
C ALA A 51 -18.58 8.08 -6.64
N VAL A 52 -17.32 8.12 -7.03
CA VAL A 52 -16.87 7.73 -8.38
C VAL A 52 -17.08 6.24 -8.63
N LEU A 53 -16.67 5.39 -7.68
CA LEU A 53 -16.79 3.93 -7.79
C LEU A 53 -18.24 3.48 -7.89
N ARG A 54 -19.13 3.97 -7.02
CA ARG A 54 -20.55 3.62 -7.02
C ARG A 54 -21.31 4.09 -8.25
N THR A 55 -20.91 5.24 -8.80
CA THR A 55 -21.50 5.74 -10.04
C THR A 55 -21.17 4.83 -11.23
N ALA A 56 -19.95 4.29 -11.26
CA ALA A 56 -19.49 3.43 -12.36
C ALA A 56 -19.91 1.96 -12.16
N PHE A 57 -19.88 1.48 -10.92
CA PHE A 57 -20.12 0.07 -10.55
C PHE A 57 -21.07 -0.03 -9.35
N PRO A 58 -22.38 0.21 -9.54
CA PRO A 58 -23.35 0.27 -8.44
C PRO A 58 -23.52 -1.07 -7.70
N ASP A 59 -23.21 -2.19 -8.35
CA ASP A 59 -23.36 -3.54 -7.81
C ASP A 59 -22.08 -4.06 -7.11
N ASP A 60 -20.94 -3.36 -7.24
CA ASP A 60 -19.70 -3.72 -6.56
C ASP A 60 -19.79 -3.38 -5.06
N ALA A 61 -19.09 -4.15 -4.22
CA ALA A 61 -18.87 -3.75 -2.83
C ALA A 61 -17.67 -2.81 -2.72
N ILE A 62 -17.70 -1.93 -1.72
CA ILE A 62 -16.56 -1.08 -1.33
C ILE A 62 -16.25 -1.38 0.13
N VAL A 63 -14.97 -1.57 0.43
CA VAL A 63 -14.46 -1.80 1.78
C VAL A 63 -13.45 -0.69 2.06
N GLY A 64 -13.91 0.34 2.74
CA GLY A 64 -13.07 1.50 3.10
C GLY A 64 -12.56 1.41 4.53
N GLU A 65 -11.52 2.18 4.81
CA GLU A 65 -10.95 2.31 6.14
C GLU A 65 -11.90 3.05 7.09
N GLU A 66 -12.54 4.13 6.61
CA GLU A 66 -13.31 5.05 7.44
C GLU A 66 -14.78 4.65 7.58
N PHE A 67 -15.40 4.20 6.50
CA PHE A 67 -16.83 3.83 6.48
C PHE A 67 -17.07 2.33 6.45
N GLY A 68 -16.01 1.52 6.41
CA GLY A 68 -16.13 0.07 6.38
C GLY A 68 -16.78 -0.43 5.08
N ARG A 69 -17.61 -1.46 5.20
CA ARG A 69 -18.19 -2.12 4.02
C ARG A 69 -19.50 -1.47 3.57
N ILE A 70 -19.57 -1.13 2.29
CA ILE A 70 -20.76 -0.67 1.58
C ILE A 70 -21.06 -1.68 0.45
N GLY A 71 -22.32 -2.08 0.28
CA GLY A 71 -22.75 -3.01 -0.76
C GLY A 71 -22.87 -4.46 -0.31
N PRO A 72 -23.10 -5.42 -1.23
CA PRO A 72 -23.41 -6.81 -0.90
C PRO A 72 -22.25 -7.53 -0.20
N ALA A 73 -22.56 -8.32 0.83
CA ALA A 73 -21.57 -9.13 1.54
C ALA A 73 -20.94 -10.23 0.65
N THR A 74 -21.67 -10.66 -0.38
CA THR A 74 -21.27 -11.74 -1.30
C THR A 74 -20.86 -11.21 -2.68
N ALA A 75 -20.47 -9.93 -2.78
CA ALA A 75 -20.01 -9.36 -4.03
C ALA A 75 -18.76 -10.09 -4.52
N ARG A 76 -18.73 -10.44 -5.81
CA ARG A 76 -17.54 -11.02 -6.45
C ARG A 76 -16.47 -9.97 -6.75
N ARG A 77 -16.90 -8.69 -6.83
CA ARG A 77 -16.06 -7.53 -7.09
C ARG A 77 -16.10 -6.63 -5.86
N GLU A 78 -14.94 -6.33 -5.33
CA GLU A 78 -14.79 -5.55 -4.10
C GLU A 78 -13.68 -4.52 -4.30
N TRP A 79 -13.99 -3.26 -4.05
CA TRP A 79 -13.01 -2.18 -4.01
C TRP A 79 -12.53 -2.01 -2.58
N TYR A 80 -11.23 -2.09 -2.36
CA TYR A 80 -10.59 -1.78 -1.09
C TYR A 80 -9.97 -0.40 -1.17
N VAL A 81 -10.30 0.46 -0.21
CA VAL A 81 -9.94 1.87 -0.23
C VAL A 81 -9.32 2.26 1.10
N ASP A 82 -8.10 2.77 1.04
CA ASP A 82 -7.50 3.59 2.07
C ASP A 82 -7.42 5.03 1.54
N PRO A 83 -8.17 5.98 2.13
CA PRO A 83 -8.20 7.35 1.65
C PRO A 83 -6.87 8.08 1.82
N ILE A 84 -6.17 7.87 2.95
CA ILE A 84 -4.89 8.51 3.27
C ILE A 84 -4.00 7.53 4.05
N ASP A 85 -3.36 6.59 3.36
CA ASP A 85 -2.27 5.82 3.96
C ASP A 85 -1.14 6.75 4.37
N GLY A 86 -0.70 6.62 5.63
CA GLY A 86 0.23 7.55 6.23
C GLY A 86 -0.43 8.79 6.86
N THR A 87 -1.61 8.67 7.47
CA THR A 87 -2.32 9.77 8.16
C THR A 87 -1.45 10.50 9.18
N SER A 88 -0.59 9.80 9.90
CA SER A 88 0.38 10.42 10.81
C SER A 88 1.36 11.38 10.11
N ASN A 89 1.81 11.04 8.91
CA ASN A 89 2.62 11.92 8.07
C ASN A 89 1.79 13.11 7.58
N PHE A 90 0.58 12.86 7.11
CA PHE A 90 -0.36 13.88 6.65
C PHE A 90 -0.58 14.95 7.72
N VAL A 91 -0.94 14.54 8.92
CA VAL A 91 -1.18 15.43 10.07
C VAL A 91 0.05 16.27 10.40
N ARG A 92 1.24 15.70 10.31
CA ARG A 92 2.52 16.40 10.62
C ARG A 92 3.05 17.24 9.47
N GLY A 93 2.42 17.18 8.28
CA GLY A 93 2.88 17.91 7.08
C GLY A 93 4.08 17.28 6.41
N VAL A 94 4.32 16.00 6.65
CA VAL A 94 5.29 15.20 5.90
C VAL A 94 4.61 14.76 4.60
N PRO A 95 5.20 14.98 3.39
CA PRO A 95 4.50 14.75 2.12
C PRO A 95 4.43 13.28 1.71
N VAL A 96 4.73 12.36 2.61
CA VAL A 96 4.70 10.89 2.39
C VAL A 96 3.38 10.34 2.91
N TRP A 97 2.35 10.42 2.07
CA TRP A 97 1.02 9.89 2.26
C TRP A 97 0.36 9.68 0.89
N GLY A 98 -0.64 8.82 0.80
CA GLY A 98 -1.30 8.55 -0.48
C GLY A 98 -2.62 7.83 -0.35
N SER A 99 -3.46 7.92 -1.39
CA SER A 99 -4.70 7.15 -1.49
C SER A 99 -4.44 5.82 -2.19
N LEU A 100 -4.94 4.74 -1.60
CA LEU A 100 -4.82 3.38 -2.10
C LEU A 100 -6.19 2.89 -2.56
N ILE A 101 -6.30 2.47 -3.84
CA ILE A 101 -7.54 2.00 -4.45
C ILE A 101 -7.25 0.65 -5.12
N GLY A 102 -7.74 -0.43 -4.53
CA GLY A 102 -7.52 -1.79 -5.00
C GLY A 102 -8.83 -2.46 -5.41
N LEU A 103 -8.89 -3.03 -6.62
CA LEU A 103 -9.99 -3.89 -7.05
C LEU A 103 -9.62 -5.35 -6.83
N VAL A 104 -10.49 -6.05 -6.13
CA VAL A 104 -10.43 -7.49 -5.90
C VAL A 104 -11.57 -8.15 -6.67
N VAL A 105 -11.26 -9.18 -7.45
CA VAL A 105 -12.26 -9.98 -8.18
C VAL A 105 -12.06 -11.43 -7.78
N ASP A 106 -13.16 -12.08 -7.38
CA ASP A 106 -13.16 -13.47 -6.93
C ASP A 106 -12.07 -13.75 -5.86
N GLY A 107 -11.87 -12.79 -4.97
CA GLY A 107 -10.92 -12.90 -3.86
C GLY A 107 -9.47 -12.56 -4.19
N MET A 108 -9.15 -12.18 -5.44
CA MET A 108 -7.77 -11.84 -5.86
C MET A 108 -7.66 -10.36 -6.25
N PRO A 109 -6.66 -9.60 -5.76
CA PRO A 109 -6.38 -8.25 -6.21
C PRO A 109 -5.96 -8.25 -7.69
N VAL A 110 -6.70 -7.50 -8.52
CA VAL A 110 -6.48 -7.48 -9.98
C VAL A 110 -6.11 -6.10 -10.52
N THR A 111 -6.51 -5.02 -9.85
CA THR A 111 -6.14 -3.66 -10.24
C THR A 111 -5.76 -2.88 -8.99
N GLY A 112 -4.70 -2.12 -9.06
CA GLY A 112 -4.26 -1.22 -7.99
C GLY A 112 -3.88 0.15 -8.52
N VAL A 113 -4.29 1.18 -7.80
CA VAL A 113 -3.83 2.56 -7.98
C VAL A 113 -3.38 3.08 -6.62
N VAL A 114 -2.19 3.64 -6.58
CA VAL A 114 -1.63 4.37 -5.43
C VAL A 114 -1.32 5.78 -5.89
N SER A 115 -1.95 6.78 -5.28
CA SER A 115 -1.74 8.19 -5.62
C SER A 115 -1.19 8.97 -4.45
N ALA A 116 0.00 9.54 -4.60
CA ALA A 116 0.66 10.38 -3.62
C ALA A 116 0.85 11.80 -4.19
N PRO A 117 -0.20 12.65 -4.16
CA PRO A 117 -0.22 13.91 -4.86
C PRO A 117 0.80 14.93 -4.31
N ALA A 118 1.09 14.88 -3.01
CA ALA A 118 2.13 15.74 -2.42
C ALA A 118 3.55 15.40 -2.90
N LEU A 119 3.78 14.15 -3.36
CA LEU A 119 5.02 13.72 -4.02
C LEU A 119 4.97 13.90 -5.54
N GLY A 120 3.81 14.23 -6.13
CA GLY A 120 3.61 14.26 -7.57
C GLY A 120 3.77 12.88 -8.23
N ARG A 121 3.39 11.82 -7.53
CA ARG A 121 3.61 10.43 -7.96
C ARG A 121 2.32 9.62 -7.91
N ARG A 122 2.07 8.85 -8.99
CA ARG A 122 0.96 7.89 -9.04
C ARG A 122 1.43 6.60 -9.69
N TRP A 123 1.19 5.49 -9.00
CA TRP A 123 1.49 4.14 -9.47
C TRP A 123 0.20 3.40 -9.78
N TRP A 124 0.23 2.56 -10.80
CA TRP A 124 -0.90 1.70 -11.11
C TRP A 124 -0.48 0.46 -11.89
N ALA A 125 -1.29 -0.57 -11.74
CA ALA A 125 -1.24 -1.76 -12.57
C ALA A 125 -2.60 -2.46 -12.62
N THR A 126 -2.78 -3.25 -13.67
CA THR A 126 -3.87 -4.24 -13.78
C THR A 126 -3.23 -5.59 -14.11
N HIS A 127 -3.80 -6.66 -13.62
CA HIS A 127 -3.32 -8.03 -13.88
C HIS A 127 -3.13 -8.27 -15.37
N GLY A 128 -1.96 -8.81 -15.74
CA GLY A 128 -1.58 -9.07 -17.12
C GLY A 128 -1.03 -7.85 -17.90
N ALA A 129 -0.94 -6.67 -17.26
CA ALA A 129 -0.35 -5.46 -17.86
C ALA A 129 0.86 -5.00 -17.05
N PRO A 130 1.78 -4.20 -17.63
CA PRO A 130 2.91 -3.65 -16.90
C PRO A 130 2.50 -2.69 -15.77
N ALA A 131 3.34 -2.58 -14.73
CA ALA A 131 3.22 -1.53 -13.73
C ALA A 131 3.74 -0.20 -14.27
N HIS A 132 3.10 0.89 -13.85
CA HIS A 132 3.43 2.24 -14.28
C HIS A 132 3.64 3.18 -13.09
N LEU A 133 4.53 4.14 -13.26
CA LEU A 133 4.66 5.34 -12.45
C LEU A 133 4.50 6.57 -13.37
N ASN A 134 3.48 7.38 -13.16
CA ASN A 134 3.22 8.58 -13.96
C ASN A 134 3.27 8.31 -15.47
N GLY A 135 2.69 7.19 -15.94
CA GLY A 135 2.68 6.76 -17.34
C GLY A 135 3.93 6.05 -17.84
N ARG A 136 5.00 6.00 -17.06
CA ARG A 136 6.23 5.27 -17.41
C ARG A 136 6.19 3.86 -16.82
N VAL A 137 6.48 2.85 -17.63
CA VAL A 137 6.64 1.46 -17.17
C VAL A 137 7.77 1.37 -16.15
N ILE A 138 7.53 0.69 -15.05
CA ILE A 138 8.50 0.44 -13.97
C ILE A 138 8.75 -1.05 -13.79
N ARG A 139 9.88 -1.39 -13.19
CA ARG A 139 10.28 -2.76 -12.88
C ARG A 139 11.08 -2.79 -11.58
N ALA A 140 10.94 -3.89 -10.84
CA ALA A 140 11.77 -4.19 -9.69
C ALA A 140 13.25 -4.33 -10.08
N SER A 141 14.13 -4.21 -9.09
CA SER A 141 15.58 -4.36 -9.27
C SER A 141 15.96 -5.82 -9.54
N ASP A 142 17.22 -6.03 -9.96
CA ASP A 142 17.83 -7.33 -10.20
C ASP A 142 19.00 -7.65 -9.25
N THR A 143 19.08 -6.95 -8.11
CA THR A 143 20.07 -7.21 -7.07
C THR A 143 20.01 -8.66 -6.60
N ALA A 144 21.13 -9.39 -6.71
CA ALA A 144 21.14 -10.84 -6.56
C ALA A 144 21.53 -11.34 -5.15
N SER A 145 21.97 -10.45 -4.25
CA SER A 145 22.43 -10.85 -2.91
C SER A 145 22.06 -9.83 -1.84
N LEU A 146 21.77 -10.29 -0.61
CA LEU A 146 21.33 -9.45 0.51
C LEU A 146 22.42 -8.44 0.91
N ASP A 147 23.69 -8.80 0.87
CA ASP A 147 24.82 -7.93 1.22
C ASP A 147 24.99 -6.72 0.28
N ARG A 148 24.27 -6.71 -0.82
CA ARG A 148 24.18 -5.59 -1.77
C ARG A 148 22.82 -4.91 -1.74
N ALA A 149 21.85 -5.47 -1.03
CA ALA A 149 20.47 -5.01 -1.03
C ALA A 149 20.30 -3.69 -0.27
N PHE A 150 19.42 -2.85 -0.80
CA PHE A 150 18.92 -1.67 -0.15
C PHE A 150 17.49 -1.94 0.33
N ALA A 151 17.26 -1.93 1.65
CA ALA A 151 16.01 -2.31 2.28
C ALA A 151 15.32 -1.14 2.98
N SER A 152 14.00 -1.15 2.99
CA SER A 152 13.16 -0.37 3.91
C SER A 152 12.48 -1.32 4.89
N ILE A 153 12.66 -1.09 6.17
CA ILE A 153 12.14 -1.97 7.22
C ILE A 153 11.45 -1.11 8.27
N SER A 154 10.15 -1.29 8.42
CA SER A 154 9.36 -0.65 9.48
C SER A 154 9.55 -1.42 10.79
N VAL A 155 10.62 -1.08 11.52
CA VAL A 155 10.91 -1.66 12.84
C VAL A 155 9.96 -1.04 13.86
N THR A 156 8.85 -1.70 14.10
CA THR A 156 7.80 -1.25 15.01
C THR A 156 7.72 -2.09 16.28
N GLN A 157 6.97 -1.61 17.27
CA GLN A 157 6.69 -2.37 18.48
C GLN A 157 5.95 -3.68 18.16
N SER A 158 5.08 -3.69 17.13
CA SER A 158 4.34 -4.88 16.72
C SER A 158 5.23 -6.08 16.36
N TRP A 159 6.38 -5.85 15.74
CA TRP A 159 7.37 -6.90 15.48
C TRP A 159 8.01 -7.44 16.76
N ARG A 160 8.26 -6.57 17.75
CA ARG A 160 8.81 -6.98 19.05
C ARG A 160 7.80 -7.79 19.84
N ASP A 161 6.53 -7.34 19.85
CA ASP A 161 5.44 -8.02 20.54
C ASP A 161 5.13 -9.39 19.92
N ALA A 162 5.32 -9.53 18.62
CA ALA A 162 5.26 -10.82 17.91
C ALA A 162 6.48 -11.71 18.14
N GLY A 163 7.46 -11.28 18.96
CA GLY A 163 8.69 -12.02 19.21
C GLY A 163 9.66 -12.09 18.03
N ARG A 164 9.47 -11.24 17.00
CA ARG A 164 10.24 -11.22 15.75
C ARG A 164 11.25 -10.08 15.64
N GLY A 165 11.40 -9.28 16.69
CA GLY A 165 12.42 -8.23 16.75
C GLY A 165 13.84 -8.72 16.42
N PRO A 166 14.32 -9.83 17.03
CA PRO A 166 15.64 -10.38 16.72
C PRO A 166 15.84 -10.78 15.25
N ALA A 167 14.79 -11.31 14.59
CA ALA A 167 14.84 -11.68 13.17
C ALA A 167 15.02 -10.46 12.27
N LEU A 168 14.24 -9.39 12.52
CA LEU A 168 14.43 -8.11 11.82
C LEU A 168 15.83 -7.53 12.04
N GLU A 169 16.30 -7.53 13.28
CA GLU A 169 17.65 -7.04 13.60
C GLU A 169 18.73 -7.87 12.89
N SER A 170 18.55 -9.19 12.82
CA SER A 170 19.45 -10.05 12.05
C SER A 170 19.45 -9.67 10.57
N LEU A 171 18.29 -9.48 9.96
CA LEU A 171 18.19 -9.06 8.56
C LEU A 171 18.91 -7.72 8.32
N THR A 172 18.75 -6.75 9.22
CA THR A 172 19.43 -5.43 9.07
C THR A 172 20.95 -5.53 9.02
N ARG A 173 21.55 -6.58 9.60
CA ARG A 173 22.99 -6.84 9.55
C ARG A 173 23.45 -7.51 8.25
N HIS A 174 22.54 -8.09 7.50
CA HIS A 174 22.84 -8.82 6.27
C HIS A 174 22.63 -8.00 5.00
N VAL A 175 21.97 -6.85 5.08
CA VAL A 175 21.75 -5.98 3.93
C VAL A 175 22.76 -4.84 3.88
N ALA A 176 23.08 -4.35 2.67
CA ALA A 176 24.05 -3.27 2.49
C ALA A 176 23.59 -1.96 3.14
N ARG A 177 22.28 -1.69 3.10
CA ARG A 177 21.74 -0.43 3.64
C ARG A 177 20.28 -0.59 4.05
N VAL A 178 19.93 0.03 5.19
CA VAL A 178 18.55 0.09 5.69
C VAL A 178 18.09 1.53 5.78
N ARG A 179 16.83 1.76 5.44
CA ARG A 179 16.06 2.96 5.72
C ARG A 179 14.70 2.55 6.28
N ASN A 180 13.97 3.50 6.81
CA ASN A 180 12.55 3.35 7.13
C ASN A 180 11.80 4.45 6.37
N TYR A 181 11.26 4.10 5.22
CA TYR A 181 10.42 5.00 4.43
C TYR A 181 8.95 4.90 4.88
N GLY A 182 8.53 3.71 5.29
CA GLY A 182 7.20 3.42 5.83
C GLY A 182 6.08 3.42 4.82
N ASP A 183 4.95 2.98 5.29
CA ASP A 183 3.65 3.01 4.63
C ASP A 183 3.71 2.47 3.18
N PHE A 184 2.77 2.84 2.32
CA PHE A 184 2.73 2.43 0.91
C PHE A 184 4.04 2.68 0.15
N TRP A 185 4.75 3.77 0.51
CA TRP A 185 5.84 4.26 -0.34
C TRP A 185 7.01 3.28 -0.43
N GLN A 186 7.36 2.60 0.65
CA GLN A 186 8.43 1.60 0.62
C GLN A 186 8.16 0.47 -0.38
N HIS A 187 6.90 0.04 -0.52
CA HIS A 187 6.50 -1.00 -1.47
C HIS A 187 6.53 -0.49 -2.92
N MET A 188 6.13 0.75 -3.12
CA MET A 188 6.22 1.41 -4.43
C MET A 188 7.67 1.62 -4.86
N LEU A 189 8.58 1.91 -3.93
CA LEU A 189 10.01 1.99 -4.23
C LEU A 189 10.61 0.63 -4.63
N VAL A 190 10.10 -0.48 -4.09
CA VAL A 190 10.48 -1.82 -4.58
C VAL A 190 9.95 -2.05 -6.00
N ALA A 191 8.70 -1.69 -6.28
CA ALA A 191 8.14 -1.79 -7.62
C ALA A 191 8.90 -0.95 -8.67
N GLU A 192 9.53 0.16 -8.25
CA GLU A 192 10.35 1.00 -9.12
C GLU A 192 11.80 0.49 -9.30
N GLY A 193 12.23 -0.48 -8.50
CA GLY A 193 13.61 -0.92 -8.43
C GLY A 193 14.55 0.04 -7.69
N ALA A 194 14.00 1.02 -6.96
CA ALA A 194 14.76 1.95 -6.12
C ALA A 194 15.14 1.34 -4.77
N LEU A 195 14.37 0.36 -4.31
CA LEU A 195 14.66 -0.53 -3.20
C LEU A 195 14.60 -1.98 -3.67
N ASP A 196 15.30 -2.84 -2.94
CA ASP A 196 15.34 -4.27 -3.20
C ASP A 196 14.37 -5.04 -2.30
N VAL A 197 14.12 -4.52 -1.10
CA VAL A 197 13.30 -5.15 -0.06
C VAL A 197 12.49 -4.09 0.69
N SER A 198 11.23 -4.39 0.97
CA SER A 198 10.41 -3.64 1.91
C SER A 198 9.66 -4.58 2.85
N ILE A 199 9.64 -4.22 4.14
CA ILE A 199 8.98 -4.97 5.21
C ILE A 199 8.19 -3.98 6.04
N ASP A 200 6.87 -4.15 6.09
CA ASP A 200 6.01 -3.26 6.84
C ASP A 200 5.75 -3.73 8.29
N ALA A 201 5.02 -2.91 9.05
CA ALA A 201 4.54 -3.23 10.37
C ALA A 201 3.62 -4.47 10.37
N ILE A 202 3.46 -5.10 11.53
CA ILE A 202 2.40 -6.08 11.77
C ILE A 202 1.15 -5.32 12.22
N GLY A 203 0.01 -5.66 11.63
CA GLY A 203 -1.29 -5.08 11.96
C GLY A 203 -1.99 -4.40 10.79
N LEU A 204 -1.42 -4.52 9.58
CA LEU A 204 -2.03 -4.02 8.35
C LEU A 204 -3.44 -4.60 8.13
N LYS A 205 -4.24 -3.88 7.39
CA LYS A 205 -5.59 -4.26 6.99
C LYS A 205 -5.64 -4.53 5.48
N PRO A 206 -6.68 -5.21 4.99
CA PRO A 206 -6.80 -5.49 3.55
C PRO A 206 -6.79 -4.24 2.66
N TYR A 207 -7.26 -3.08 3.14
CA TYR A 207 -7.24 -1.84 2.35
C TYR A 207 -5.83 -1.25 2.21
N ASP A 208 -4.90 -1.53 3.14
CA ASP A 208 -3.49 -1.13 3.04
C ASP A 208 -2.75 -1.97 1.98
N ILE A 209 -3.21 -3.20 1.68
CA ILE A 209 -2.48 -4.18 0.88
C ILE A 209 -3.05 -4.35 -0.53
N ALA A 210 -4.39 -4.29 -0.67
CA ALA A 210 -5.07 -4.68 -1.90
C ALA A 210 -4.60 -3.92 -3.15
N ALA A 211 -4.29 -2.61 -3.02
CA ALA A 211 -3.79 -1.81 -4.13
C ALA A 211 -2.31 -2.08 -4.45
N LEU A 212 -1.51 -2.46 -3.45
CA LEU A 212 -0.07 -2.66 -3.60
C LEU A 212 0.25 -3.92 -4.41
N VAL A 213 -0.48 -5.00 -4.15
CA VAL A 213 -0.22 -6.32 -4.73
C VAL A 213 -0.19 -6.33 -6.26
N PRO A 214 -1.19 -5.79 -6.99
CA PRO A 214 -1.16 -5.76 -8.45
C PRO A 214 0.03 -4.97 -9.00
N ILE A 215 0.42 -3.87 -8.34
CA ILE A 215 1.51 -3.00 -8.78
C ILE A 215 2.86 -3.70 -8.58
N VAL A 216 3.10 -4.24 -7.39
CA VAL A 216 4.33 -4.96 -7.04
C VAL A 216 4.52 -6.18 -7.94
N ALA A 217 3.47 -6.99 -8.11
CA ALA A 217 3.52 -8.18 -8.98
C ALA A 217 3.75 -7.82 -10.45
N ALA A 218 3.07 -6.80 -10.98
CA ALA A 218 3.23 -6.37 -12.37
C ALA A 218 4.60 -5.73 -12.66
N ALA A 219 5.26 -5.20 -11.62
CA ALA A 219 6.65 -4.73 -11.70
C ALA A 219 7.68 -5.88 -11.67
N GLY A 220 7.24 -7.14 -11.46
CA GLY A 220 8.10 -8.32 -11.37
C GLY A 220 8.71 -8.55 -10.00
N ALA A 221 8.26 -7.84 -8.95
CA ALA A 221 8.65 -8.13 -7.58
C ALA A 221 7.82 -9.28 -7.00
N ALA A 222 8.39 -10.01 -6.05
CA ALA A 222 7.69 -10.98 -5.24
C ALA A 222 7.11 -10.32 -3.99
N TRP A 223 5.97 -10.85 -3.53
CA TRP A 223 5.32 -10.39 -2.31
C TRP A 223 4.73 -11.58 -1.54
N SER A 224 4.65 -11.46 -0.23
CA SER A 224 3.99 -12.43 0.66
C SER A 224 3.68 -11.80 2.01
N ASP A 225 3.00 -12.53 2.88
CA ASP A 225 3.01 -12.21 4.31
C ASP A 225 4.40 -12.50 4.93
N ARG A 226 4.55 -12.25 6.23
CA ARG A 226 5.81 -12.50 6.97
C ARG A 226 6.22 -13.98 7.06
N PHE A 227 5.33 -14.91 6.68
CA PHE A 227 5.58 -16.34 6.68
C PHE A 227 5.87 -16.91 5.28
N GLY A 228 5.82 -16.05 4.24
CA GLY A 228 6.05 -16.44 2.85
C GLY A 228 4.80 -16.89 2.12
N ALA A 229 3.62 -16.81 2.73
CA ALA A 229 2.36 -17.12 2.03
C ALA A 229 1.87 -15.93 1.18
N PRO A 230 1.35 -16.14 -0.04
CA PRO A 230 0.77 -15.08 -0.87
C PRO A 230 -0.63 -14.68 -0.34
N GLN A 231 -0.66 -14.19 0.89
CA GLN A 231 -1.86 -13.87 1.66
C GLN A 231 -2.02 -12.36 1.79
N TRP A 232 -2.75 -11.73 0.86
CA TRP A 232 -2.97 -10.30 0.89
C TRP A 232 -4.00 -9.83 1.95
N ARG A 233 -4.84 -10.75 2.46
CA ARG A 233 -5.76 -10.48 3.59
C ARG A 233 -5.10 -10.74 4.95
N GLY A 234 -3.78 -10.91 4.97
CA GLY A 234 -3.01 -11.01 6.18
C GLY A 234 -2.83 -9.65 6.89
N ASP A 235 -1.98 -9.65 7.88
CA ASP A 235 -1.67 -8.49 8.71
C ASP A 235 -0.27 -7.91 8.43
N THR A 236 0.40 -8.40 7.40
CA THR A 236 1.74 -7.96 6.98
C THR A 236 1.92 -8.11 5.48
N ILE A 237 2.79 -7.29 4.91
CA ILE A 237 3.30 -7.47 3.56
C ILE A 237 4.83 -7.33 3.54
N VAL A 238 5.48 -8.27 2.87
CA VAL A 238 6.90 -8.27 2.54
C VAL A 238 7.03 -8.26 1.04
N CYS A 239 7.68 -7.24 0.49
CA CYS A 239 7.97 -7.18 -0.94
C CYS A 239 9.48 -7.20 -1.16
N ALA A 240 9.92 -7.90 -2.17
CA ALA A 240 11.32 -7.91 -2.59
C ALA A 240 11.43 -8.22 -4.08
N ASN A 241 12.57 -7.88 -4.67
CA ASN A 241 12.86 -8.45 -5.98
C ASN A 241 12.92 -9.99 -5.89
N PRO A 242 12.66 -10.71 -6.99
CA PRO A 242 12.46 -12.16 -6.94
C PRO A 242 13.70 -12.95 -6.51
N HIS A 243 14.92 -12.38 -6.66
CA HIS A 243 16.15 -13.05 -6.24
C HIS A 243 16.35 -13.05 -4.72
N LEU A 244 15.78 -12.09 -4.01
CA LEU A 244 15.98 -11.88 -2.58
C LEU A 244 14.83 -12.37 -1.71
N HIS A 245 13.60 -12.44 -2.24
CA HIS A 245 12.40 -12.67 -1.45
C HIS A 245 12.50 -13.93 -0.57
N ALA A 246 12.91 -15.06 -1.13
CA ALA A 246 13.04 -16.31 -0.37
C ALA A 246 14.06 -16.21 0.77
N ALA A 247 15.19 -15.53 0.55
CA ALA A 247 16.21 -15.30 1.57
C ALA A 247 15.72 -14.36 2.68
N VAL A 248 14.95 -13.33 2.32
CA VAL A 248 14.30 -12.43 3.30
C VAL A 248 13.33 -13.20 4.18
N ILE A 249 12.44 -14.01 3.60
CA ILE A 249 11.48 -14.80 4.37
C ILE A 249 12.19 -15.80 5.27
N ALA A 250 13.25 -16.46 4.80
CA ALA A 250 14.04 -17.37 5.63
C ALA A 250 14.65 -16.67 6.87
N GLN A 251 15.10 -15.42 6.73
CA GLN A 251 15.61 -14.62 7.86
C GLN A 251 14.48 -14.22 8.83
N LEU A 252 13.29 -13.91 8.34
CA LEU A 252 12.15 -13.50 9.18
C LEU A 252 11.55 -14.68 9.95
N THR A 253 11.70 -15.90 9.46
CA THR A 253 11.09 -17.12 10.04
C THR A 253 12.07 -17.97 10.86
N ALA A 254 13.34 -17.60 10.90
CA ALA A 254 14.42 -18.28 11.63
C ALA A 254 14.28 -18.23 13.17
#